data_f85cd455f943096398b929c00057885b
#
_entry.id   f85cd455f943096398b929c00057885b
#
_cell.length_a   1.000
_cell.length_b   1.000
_cell.length_c   1.000
_cell.angle_alpha   90.00
_cell.angle_beta   90.00
_cell.angle_gamma   90.00
#
_symmetry.space_group_name_H-M   'P 1'
#
loop_
_entity.id
_entity.type
_entity.pdbx_description
1 polymer ?
#
loop_
_entity_poly.entity_id
_entity_poly.type
_entity_poly.pdbx_seq_one_letter_code
_entity_poly.pdbx_strand_id
1 'polypeptide(L)'
;MSVTPEQIRSALAKVMSPRGQPLTEAGVLSEIVIHDGKVFFSINVDASDAKAWETVRTQADAAVKALPGIASAMIALTAERKGGAPSPTSTPAARRGVQPASAHRHPAQGAHGSPMSRQAPIPGVAAIVAVASGKGGVGKSTTALNLALGLRDLGLRVGILDADIYGPSVPKLTGIHDKPELNDAKKMIPIPRFGLSVMSIGFLVEEETPMIWRGPMVMSAITQMLRDVAWGTLDIMIVDMPPGTGDAQLTLAQQVPLQGAVIVSTPQDLALIDARRGLAMFKRVNVPVLGIVENMSYFQCPHCGTRSDIFGHGGARHEAERLGVPFLGEIPLHMDIRATSDSGTPLVESEPDGPHAGIYRAIAKAVKDGLGLAASVA
;
A
#
# COMPACT_ATOMS: atom_id res chain seq x y z
N MET A 1 -23.08 28.92 -0.01
CA MET A 1 -22.54 29.35 1.29
C MET A 1 -21.63 28.20 1.78
N SER A 2 -20.39 28.47 2.06
CA SER A 2 -19.44 27.45 2.57
C SER A 2 -19.74 27.23 4.05
N VAL A 3 -19.91 25.97 4.45
CA VAL A 3 -20.10 25.58 5.85
C VAL A 3 -18.79 25.79 6.62
N THR A 4 -18.89 26.32 7.86
CA THR A 4 -17.70 26.56 8.71
C THR A 4 -17.50 25.44 9.73
N PRO A 5 -16.27 25.26 10.25
CA PRO A 5 -15.99 24.28 11.31
C PRO A 5 -16.85 24.52 12.58
N GLU A 6 -17.18 25.77 12.88
CA GLU A 6 -18.04 26.11 14.03
C GLU A 6 -19.48 25.62 13.84
N GLN A 7 -20.02 25.69 12.62
CA GLN A 7 -21.37 25.19 12.33
C GLN A 7 -21.41 23.67 12.49
N ILE A 8 -20.36 22.96 12.07
CA ILE A 8 -20.26 21.52 12.27
C ILE A 8 -20.12 21.18 13.75
N ARG A 9 -19.27 21.90 14.51
CA ARG A 9 -19.18 21.73 15.96
C ARG A 9 -20.51 21.95 16.65
N SER A 10 -21.27 22.97 16.27
CA SER A 10 -22.60 23.22 16.80
C SER A 10 -23.59 22.11 16.52
N ALA A 11 -23.51 21.47 15.35
CA ALA A 11 -24.32 20.30 15.03
C ALA A 11 -23.90 19.07 15.87
N LEU A 12 -22.60 18.85 16.03
CA LEU A 12 -22.04 17.76 16.81
C LEU A 12 -22.25 17.90 18.31
N ALA A 13 -22.44 19.12 18.83
CA ALA A 13 -22.79 19.38 20.24
C ALA A 13 -24.16 18.79 20.64
N LYS A 14 -25.03 18.51 19.65
CA LYS A 14 -26.33 17.85 19.88
C LYS A 14 -26.24 16.32 19.95
N VAL A 15 -25.09 15.75 19.57
CA VAL A 15 -24.85 14.30 19.62
C VAL A 15 -24.23 13.96 20.94
N MET A 16 -24.83 13.02 21.64
CA MET A 16 -24.38 12.62 22.99
C MET A 16 -23.43 11.43 22.90
N SER A 17 -22.34 11.49 23.66
CA SER A 17 -21.43 10.36 23.86
C SER A 17 -22.12 9.25 24.68
N PRO A 18 -21.62 8.01 24.68
CA PRO A 18 -22.16 6.93 25.53
C PRO A 18 -22.10 7.25 27.03
N ARG A 19 -21.31 8.25 27.41
CA ARG A 19 -21.18 8.73 28.82
C ARG A 19 -22.11 9.89 29.15
N GLY A 20 -23.01 10.28 28.23
CA GLY A 20 -23.99 11.34 28.47
C GLY A 20 -23.44 12.75 28.36
N GLN A 21 -22.27 12.96 27.78
CA GLN A 21 -21.68 14.28 27.51
C GLN A 21 -21.82 14.63 26.02
N PRO A 22 -21.95 15.91 25.63
CA PRO A 22 -21.90 16.35 24.25
C PRO A 22 -20.61 15.85 23.58
N LEU A 23 -20.71 15.41 22.32
CA LEU A 23 -19.57 14.86 21.56
C LEU A 23 -18.40 15.85 21.47
N THR A 24 -18.70 17.14 21.40
CA THR A 24 -17.71 18.23 21.38
C THR A 24 -16.93 18.43 22.68
N GLU A 25 -17.51 18.01 23.81
CA GLU A 25 -16.90 18.14 25.14
C GLU A 25 -16.23 16.84 25.61
N ALA A 26 -16.50 15.75 24.93
CA ALA A 26 -15.94 14.42 25.30
C ALA A 26 -14.43 14.29 25.01
N GLY A 27 -13.79 15.27 24.39
CA GLY A 27 -12.35 15.28 24.10
C GLY A 27 -11.88 14.21 23.09
N VAL A 28 -12.81 13.60 22.34
CA VAL A 28 -12.58 12.48 21.44
C VAL A 28 -12.55 12.89 19.96
N LEU A 29 -12.91 14.14 19.64
CA LEU A 29 -12.93 14.63 18.27
C LEU A 29 -11.54 15.05 17.80
N SER A 30 -11.19 14.64 16.59
CA SER A 30 -10.05 15.22 15.89
C SER A 30 -10.37 16.60 15.33
N GLU A 31 -9.39 17.22 14.66
CA GLU A 31 -9.61 18.40 13.85
C GLU A 31 -10.66 18.11 12.75
N ILE A 32 -11.56 19.06 12.52
CA ILE A 32 -12.60 18.97 11.50
C ILE A 32 -12.08 19.65 10.24
N VAL A 33 -11.92 18.89 9.17
CA VAL A 33 -11.48 19.37 7.86
C VAL A 33 -12.69 19.43 6.93
N ILE A 34 -12.86 20.58 6.25
CA ILE A 34 -13.93 20.80 5.27
C ILE A 34 -13.31 21.14 3.93
N HIS A 35 -13.69 20.42 2.90
CA HIS A 35 -13.28 20.69 1.52
C HIS A 35 -14.43 20.40 0.56
N ASP A 36 -14.81 21.37 -0.25
CA ASP A 36 -15.87 21.27 -1.28
C ASP A 36 -17.18 20.60 -0.79
N GLY A 37 -17.64 21.01 0.40
CA GLY A 37 -18.84 20.43 0.99
C GLY A 37 -18.64 18.99 1.54
N LYS A 38 -17.41 18.48 1.56
CA LYS A 38 -17.07 17.21 2.21
C LYS A 38 -16.44 17.47 3.56
N VAL A 39 -16.89 16.76 4.58
CA VAL A 39 -16.44 16.92 5.97
C VAL A 39 -15.70 15.67 6.40
N PHE A 40 -14.52 15.84 6.99
CA PHE A 40 -13.65 14.74 7.46
C PHE A 40 -13.25 15.00 8.91
N PHE A 41 -13.47 14.03 9.80
CA PHE A 41 -12.90 13.99 11.15
C PHE A 41 -12.94 12.60 11.73
N SER A 42 -12.24 12.36 12.85
CA SER A 42 -12.26 11.09 13.56
C SER A 42 -12.77 11.26 15.00
N ILE A 43 -13.37 10.20 15.52
CA ILE A 43 -13.73 10.03 16.92
C ILE A 43 -12.77 9.03 17.53
N ASN A 44 -11.89 9.45 18.43
CA ASN A 44 -10.86 8.62 19.06
C ASN A 44 -11.39 8.05 20.36
N VAL A 45 -11.47 6.72 20.47
CA VAL A 45 -12.09 6.03 21.61
C VAL A 45 -11.22 4.86 22.09
N ASP A 46 -11.45 4.38 23.31
CA ASP A 46 -10.83 3.14 23.76
C ASP A 46 -11.37 1.93 22.98
N ALA A 47 -10.49 0.98 22.66
CA ALA A 47 -10.87 -0.22 21.90
C ALA A 47 -11.98 -1.05 22.57
N SER A 48 -12.08 -1.03 23.91
CA SER A 48 -13.13 -1.67 24.68
C SER A 48 -14.51 -1.05 24.44
N ASP A 49 -14.57 0.23 24.10
CA ASP A 49 -15.81 0.99 23.99
C ASP A 49 -16.29 1.13 22.54
N ALA A 50 -15.47 0.71 21.56
CA ALA A 50 -15.68 0.93 20.12
C ALA A 50 -17.11 0.58 19.65
N LYS A 51 -17.68 -0.52 20.14
CA LYS A 51 -19.05 -0.95 19.78
C LYS A 51 -20.13 0.03 20.23
N ALA A 52 -19.98 0.64 21.41
CA ALA A 52 -20.92 1.64 21.90
C ALA A 52 -20.83 2.97 21.13
N TRP A 53 -19.64 3.29 20.60
CA TRP A 53 -19.39 4.51 19.82
C TRP A 53 -19.84 4.41 18.37
N GLU A 54 -20.14 3.24 17.83
CA GLU A 54 -20.63 3.07 16.47
C GLU A 54 -21.99 3.78 16.25
N THR A 55 -22.86 3.72 17.26
CA THR A 55 -24.14 4.45 17.24
C THR A 55 -23.93 5.96 17.25
N VAL A 56 -22.95 6.44 18.03
CA VAL A 56 -22.58 7.86 18.09
C VAL A 56 -22.00 8.34 16.75
N ARG A 57 -21.15 7.53 16.11
CA ARG A 57 -20.62 7.82 14.78
C ARG A 57 -21.74 7.98 13.75
N THR A 58 -22.72 7.09 13.76
CA THR A 58 -23.88 7.17 12.86
C THR A 58 -24.72 8.40 13.10
N GLN A 59 -24.96 8.78 14.37
CA GLN A 59 -25.67 10.01 14.72
C GLN A 59 -24.90 11.27 14.32
N ALA A 60 -23.58 11.27 14.49
CA ALA A 60 -22.71 12.36 14.07
C ALA A 60 -22.73 12.52 12.54
N ASP A 61 -22.70 11.43 11.79
CA ASP A 61 -22.81 11.44 10.32
C ASP A 61 -24.14 12.05 9.86
N ALA A 62 -25.25 11.64 10.47
CA ALA A 62 -26.57 12.17 10.17
C ALA A 62 -26.67 13.67 10.51
N ALA A 63 -26.13 14.09 11.66
CA ALA A 63 -26.16 15.48 12.10
C ALA A 63 -25.35 16.41 11.18
N VAL A 64 -24.20 15.95 10.68
CA VAL A 64 -23.36 16.71 9.76
C VAL A 64 -23.99 16.79 8.37
N LYS A 65 -24.52 15.69 7.85
CA LYS A 65 -25.20 15.64 6.54
C LYS A 65 -26.47 16.46 6.46
N ALA A 66 -27.10 16.75 7.61
CA ALA A 66 -28.28 17.62 7.68
C ALA A 66 -27.96 19.10 7.49
N LEU A 67 -26.69 19.51 7.50
CA LEU A 67 -26.29 20.91 7.30
C LEU A 67 -26.35 21.27 5.80
N PRO A 68 -26.92 22.43 5.46
CA PRO A 68 -27.00 22.89 4.06
C PRO A 68 -25.59 23.15 3.51
N GLY A 69 -25.28 22.60 2.35
CA GLY A 69 -23.97 22.73 1.69
C GLY A 69 -22.98 21.60 1.98
N ILE A 70 -23.38 20.56 2.73
CA ILE A 70 -22.59 19.35 2.91
C ILE A 70 -23.00 18.31 1.86
N ALA A 71 -22.05 17.94 1.00
CA ALA A 71 -22.22 16.88 -0.02
C ALA A 71 -21.98 15.49 0.56
N SER A 72 -21.00 15.36 1.48
CA SER A 72 -20.72 14.09 2.18
C SER A 72 -20.00 14.34 3.51
N ALA A 73 -20.14 13.39 4.44
CA ALA A 73 -19.36 13.36 5.69
C ALA A 73 -18.65 12.03 5.81
N MET A 74 -17.36 12.05 6.15
CA MET A 74 -16.55 10.85 6.42
C MET A 74 -16.05 10.92 7.87
N ILE A 75 -16.65 10.11 8.73
CA ILE A 75 -16.38 10.10 10.16
C ILE A 75 -15.76 8.75 10.50
N ALA A 76 -14.47 8.76 10.83
CA ALA A 76 -13.75 7.55 11.22
C ALA A 76 -13.84 7.33 12.73
N LEU A 77 -14.13 6.10 13.16
CA LEU A 77 -14.00 5.70 14.56
C LEU A 77 -12.61 5.08 14.74
N THR A 78 -11.76 5.71 15.54
CA THR A 78 -10.40 5.26 15.82
C THR A 78 -10.32 4.70 17.24
N ALA A 79 -9.98 3.42 17.37
CA ALA A 79 -9.85 2.75 18.66
C ALA A 79 -8.38 2.69 19.06
N GLU A 80 -7.98 3.42 20.10
CA GLU A 80 -6.64 3.33 20.69
C GLU A 80 -6.64 2.35 21.85
N ARG A 81 -5.66 1.41 21.84
CA ARG A 81 -5.32 0.66 23.05
C ARG A 81 -4.35 1.52 23.87
N LYS A 82 -4.69 1.87 25.09
CA LYS A 82 -3.72 2.41 26.05
C LYS A 82 -2.62 1.38 26.28
N GLY A 83 -1.57 1.43 25.48
CA GLY A 83 -0.35 0.67 25.63
C GLY A 83 0.53 1.35 26.67
N GLY A 84 1.14 0.54 27.55
CA GLY A 84 1.92 0.96 28.68
C GLY A 84 3.06 1.93 28.36
N ALA A 85 3.37 2.74 29.37
CA ALA A 85 4.46 3.70 29.41
C ALA A 85 5.83 3.06 29.08
N PRO A 86 6.78 3.80 28.49
CA PRO A 86 8.13 3.32 28.28
C PRO A 86 8.82 3.13 29.63
N SER A 87 9.31 1.90 29.88
CA SER A 87 10.15 1.60 31.03
C SER A 87 11.49 2.31 30.93
N PRO A 88 11.99 2.92 32.03
CA PRO A 88 13.30 3.55 32.03
C PRO A 88 14.42 2.51 31.98
N THR A 89 15.42 2.79 31.20
CA THR A 89 16.73 2.14 31.13
C THR A 89 17.27 1.79 32.50
N SER A 90 17.47 0.50 32.79
CA SER A 90 18.22 0.03 33.95
C SER A 90 19.62 -0.34 33.54
N THR A 91 20.60 0.40 34.14
CA THR A 91 22.02 0.12 34.20
C THR A 91 22.31 -1.19 34.98
N PRO A 92 23.33 -1.95 34.66
CA PRO A 92 23.57 -3.26 35.28
C PRO A 92 24.27 -3.12 36.63
N ALA A 93 23.72 -3.76 37.67
CA ALA A 93 24.43 -3.97 38.93
C ALA A 93 24.37 -5.43 39.37
N ALA A 94 25.55 -6.01 39.44
CA ALA A 94 26.08 -7.05 40.34
C ALA A 94 25.23 -8.16 40.91
N ARG A 95 25.75 -9.37 40.68
CA ARG A 95 25.51 -10.68 41.27
C ARG A 95 25.26 -10.68 42.78
N ARG A 96 24.25 -11.52 43.21
CA ARG A 96 24.38 -12.41 44.39
C ARG A 96 23.27 -13.44 44.48
N GLY A 97 23.67 -14.71 44.67
CA GLY A 97 23.04 -15.65 45.64
C GLY A 97 21.91 -16.56 45.14
N VAL A 98 22.25 -17.79 44.94
CA VAL A 98 21.46 -19.01 44.77
C VAL A 98 20.60 -19.31 46.01
N GLN A 99 19.30 -19.68 45.80
CA GLN A 99 18.70 -20.85 46.49
C GLN A 99 17.40 -21.29 45.79
N PRO A 100 17.08 -22.58 45.72
CA PRO A 100 15.95 -23.14 44.99
C PRO A 100 14.71 -23.32 45.87
N ALA A 101 13.54 -23.01 45.33
CA ALA A 101 12.26 -23.42 45.94
C ALA A 101 11.25 -23.88 44.88
N SER A 102 10.96 -25.17 45.03
CA SER A 102 9.71 -25.93 44.75
C SER A 102 8.82 -25.53 43.54
N ALA A 103 8.72 -26.49 42.64
CA ALA A 103 7.79 -26.59 41.53
C ALA A 103 6.31 -26.59 41.99
N HIS A 104 5.56 -25.61 41.53
CA HIS A 104 4.13 -25.79 41.30
C HIS A 104 3.90 -25.77 39.79
N ARG A 105 3.56 -26.97 39.26
CA ARG A 105 3.07 -27.15 37.89
C ARG A 105 1.70 -26.50 37.78
N HIS A 106 1.61 -25.36 37.09
CA HIS A 106 0.37 -24.93 36.48
C HIS A 106 0.27 -25.55 35.08
N PRO A 107 -0.89 -26.09 34.67
CA PRO A 107 -1.06 -26.61 33.32
C PRO A 107 -0.93 -25.45 32.32
N ALA A 108 -0.07 -25.66 31.35
CA ALA A 108 0.08 -24.75 30.19
C ALA A 108 -1.28 -24.69 29.46
N GLN A 109 -2.03 -23.63 29.68
CA GLN A 109 -3.09 -23.27 28.75
C GLN A 109 -2.42 -22.90 27.41
N GLY A 110 -2.66 -23.76 26.41
CA GLY A 110 -2.21 -23.55 25.05
C GLY A 110 -2.58 -22.17 24.56
N ALA A 111 -1.59 -21.42 24.16
CA ALA A 111 -1.79 -20.21 23.36
C ALA A 111 -2.52 -20.64 22.07
N HIS A 112 -3.83 -20.57 22.07
CA HIS A 112 -4.60 -20.55 20.86
C HIS A 112 -4.26 -19.24 20.13
N GLY A 113 -3.22 -19.28 19.30
CA GLY A 113 -3.07 -18.33 18.21
C GLY A 113 -4.33 -18.45 17.38
N SER A 114 -5.20 -17.44 17.45
CA SER A 114 -6.33 -17.34 16.54
C SER A 114 -5.79 -17.50 15.11
N PRO A 115 -6.32 -18.41 14.28
CA PRO A 115 -5.91 -18.51 12.90
C PRO A 115 -6.17 -17.13 12.29
N MET A 116 -5.12 -16.47 11.77
CA MET A 116 -5.27 -15.26 10.97
C MET A 116 -6.32 -15.58 9.92
N SER A 117 -7.48 -14.92 10.00
CA SER A 117 -8.56 -15.11 9.06
C SER A 117 -8.00 -14.88 7.66
N ARG A 118 -8.00 -15.91 6.82
CA ARG A 118 -7.64 -15.77 5.40
C ARG A 118 -8.50 -14.64 4.85
N GLN A 119 -7.83 -13.63 4.32
CA GLN A 119 -8.50 -12.49 3.72
C GLN A 119 -9.40 -12.98 2.60
N ALA A 120 -10.61 -12.41 2.52
CA ALA A 120 -11.53 -12.75 1.44
C ALA A 120 -10.92 -12.35 0.09
N PRO A 121 -10.96 -13.22 -0.91
CA PRO A 121 -10.44 -12.92 -2.24
C PRO A 121 -11.15 -11.70 -2.84
N ILE A 122 -10.47 -11.01 -3.73
CA ILE A 122 -11.06 -9.92 -4.51
C ILE A 122 -11.84 -10.53 -5.67
N PRO A 123 -13.14 -10.24 -5.80
CA PRO A 123 -13.96 -10.82 -6.84
C PRO A 123 -13.39 -10.53 -8.24
N GLY A 124 -13.24 -11.59 -9.05
CA GLY A 124 -12.74 -11.49 -10.41
C GLY A 124 -11.22 -11.42 -10.55
N VAL A 125 -10.45 -11.35 -9.47
CA VAL A 125 -8.97 -11.26 -9.50
C VAL A 125 -8.38 -12.59 -9.06
N ALA A 126 -7.63 -13.27 -9.95
CA ALA A 126 -7.10 -14.60 -9.68
C ALA A 126 -5.83 -14.55 -8.79
N ALA A 127 -4.93 -13.60 -9.07
CA ALA A 127 -3.71 -13.42 -8.29
C ALA A 127 -3.42 -11.93 -8.01
N ILE A 128 -2.82 -11.64 -6.85
CA ILE A 128 -2.42 -10.28 -6.48
C ILE A 128 -0.96 -10.31 -6.04
N VAL A 129 -0.14 -9.47 -6.67
CA VAL A 129 1.29 -9.34 -6.39
C VAL A 129 1.62 -7.93 -5.95
N ALA A 130 2.28 -7.81 -4.81
CA ALA A 130 2.81 -6.55 -4.33
C ALA A 130 4.15 -6.22 -5.00
N VAL A 131 4.33 -4.98 -5.42
CA VAL A 131 5.65 -4.42 -5.74
C VAL A 131 6.01 -3.43 -4.65
N ALA A 132 7.08 -3.75 -3.93
CA ALA A 132 7.47 -3.03 -2.72
C ALA A 132 8.93 -2.58 -2.78
N SER A 133 9.25 -1.57 -2.00
CA SER A 133 10.63 -1.13 -1.81
C SER A 133 10.85 -0.68 -0.37
N GLY A 134 12.07 -0.84 0.13
CA GLY A 134 12.42 -0.43 1.48
C GLY A 134 12.57 1.08 1.65
N LYS A 135 12.75 1.84 0.56
CA LYS A 135 12.85 3.31 0.57
C LYS A 135 12.24 3.92 -0.70
N GLY A 136 11.94 5.21 -0.67
CA GLY A 136 11.51 5.98 -1.84
C GLY A 136 12.66 6.20 -2.85
N GLY A 137 12.30 6.51 -4.11
CA GLY A 137 13.25 6.88 -5.14
C GLY A 137 14.02 5.73 -5.81
N VAL A 138 13.72 4.46 -5.52
CA VAL A 138 14.36 3.30 -6.16
C VAL A 138 13.73 2.90 -7.50
N GLY A 139 12.71 3.62 -7.97
CA GLY A 139 11.99 3.31 -9.20
C GLY A 139 10.94 2.21 -9.08
N LYS A 140 10.37 2.02 -7.89
CA LYS A 140 9.33 1.03 -7.56
C LYS A 140 8.15 1.11 -8.53
N SER A 141 7.51 2.28 -8.65
CA SER A 141 6.29 2.48 -9.44
C SER A 141 6.54 2.32 -10.95
N THR A 142 7.67 2.81 -11.46
CA THR A 142 8.11 2.58 -12.84
C THR A 142 8.30 1.08 -13.11
N THR A 143 8.90 0.36 -12.16
CA THR A 143 9.08 -1.10 -12.25
C THR A 143 7.73 -1.81 -12.18
N ALA A 144 6.82 -1.40 -11.29
CA ALA A 144 5.49 -1.99 -11.13
C ALA A 144 4.67 -1.88 -12.43
N LEU A 145 4.67 -0.70 -13.05
CA LEU A 145 3.92 -0.46 -14.28
C LEU A 145 4.52 -1.25 -15.47
N ASN A 146 5.84 -1.20 -15.66
CA ASN A 146 6.48 -1.95 -16.76
C ASN A 146 6.41 -3.47 -16.53
N LEU A 147 6.41 -3.96 -15.28
CA LEU A 147 6.12 -5.35 -14.95
C LEU A 147 4.69 -5.73 -15.34
N ALA A 148 3.70 -4.88 -15.04
CA ALA A 148 2.31 -5.10 -15.42
C ALA A 148 2.16 -5.20 -16.96
N LEU A 149 2.83 -4.30 -17.69
CA LEU A 149 2.87 -4.34 -19.16
C LEU A 149 3.57 -5.60 -19.69
N GLY A 150 4.69 -5.99 -19.08
CA GLY A 150 5.36 -7.24 -19.44
C GLY A 150 4.50 -8.49 -19.21
N LEU A 151 3.68 -8.51 -18.15
CA LEU A 151 2.71 -9.58 -17.90
C LEU A 151 1.56 -9.58 -18.93
N ARG A 152 1.08 -8.39 -19.32
CA ARG A 152 0.13 -8.22 -20.43
C ARG A 152 0.68 -8.80 -21.74
N ASP A 153 1.93 -8.51 -22.06
CA ASP A 153 2.61 -9.02 -23.27
C ASP A 153 2.76 -10.54 -23.26
N LEU A 154 2.70 -11.17 -22.08
CA LEU A 154 2.64 -12.63 -21.92
C LEU A 154 1.20 -13.20 -22.03
N GLY A 155 0.23 -12.39 -22.47
CA GLY A 155 -1.15 -12.79 -22.72
C GLY A 155 -2.04 -12.83 -21.47
N LEU A 156 -1.66 -12.19 -20.37
CA LEU A 156 -2.48 -12.12 -19.15
C LEU A 156 -3.37 -10.86 -19.15
N ARG A 157 -4.56 -10.97 -18.56
CA ARG A 157 -5.40 -9.82 -18.21
C ARG A 157 -4.88 -9.22 -16.92
N VAL A 158 -4.36 -8.02 -17.00
CA VAL A 158 -3.60 -7.41 -15.91
C VAL A 158 -4.28 -6.15 -15.39
N GLY A 159 -4.40 -6.04 -14.06
CA GLY A 159 -4.75 -4.81 -13.37
C GLY A 159 -3.53 -4.22 -12.65
N ILE A 160 -3.51 -2.90 -12.49
CA ILE A 160 -2.56 -2.21 -11.62
C ILE A 160 -3.31 -1.31 -10.65
N LEU A 161 -3.00 -1.45 -9.35
CA LEU A 161 -3.49 -0.61 -8.28
C LEU A 161 -2.33 0.15 -7.66
N ASP A 162 -2.36 1.48 -7.78
CA ASP A 162 -1.45 2.38 -7.07
C ASP A 162 -2.00 2.62 -5.65
N ALA A 163 -1.33 2.05 -4.68
CA ALA A 163 -1.65 2.16 -3.27
C ALA A 163 -0.71 3.13 -2.51
N ASP A 164 0.15 3.86 -3.22
CA ASP A 164 1.03 4.88 -2.64
C ASP A 164 0.26 6.20 -2.45
N ILE A 165 -0.43 6.28 -1.33
CA ILE A 165 -1.33 7.42 -1.02
C ILE A 165 -0.57 8.73 -0.83
N TYR A 166 0.69 8.65 -0.39
CA TYR A 166 1.50 9.85 -0.11
C TYR A 166 2.16 10.45 -1.35
N GLY A 167 2.30 9.66 -2.41
CA GLY A 167 2.92 10.10 -3.66
C GLY A 167 2.50 9.21 -4.83
N PRO A 168 1.20 9.24 -5.21
CA PRO A 168 0.71 8.39 -6.29
C PRO A 168 1.42 8.73 -7.60
N SER A 169 2.06 7.74 -8.18
CA SER A 169 2.91 7.91 -9.37
C SER A 169 2.26 7.39 -10.66
N VAL A 170 1.31 6.46 -10.54
CA VAL A 170 0.70 5.80 -11.71
C VAL A 170 -0.05 6.78 -12.63
N PRO A 171 -0.77 7.82 -12.13
CA PRO A 171 -1.37 8.82 -13.01
C PRO A 171 -0.35 9.46 -13.95
N LYS A 172 0.76 9.93 -13.39
CA LYS A 172 1.87 10.54 -14.14
C LYS A 172 2.50 9.55 -15.12
N LEU A 173 2.79 8.33 -14.66
CA LEU A 173 3.45 7.28 -15.46
C LEU A 173 2.59 6.77 -16.62
N THR A 174 1.27 6.92 -16.53
CA THR A 174 0.31 6.47 -17.56
C THR A 174 -0.27 7.60 -18.40
N GLY A 175 -0.01 8.86 -18.01
CA GLY A 175 -0.61 10.04 -18.66
C GLY A 175 -2.14 10.07 -18.51
N ILE A 176 -2.68 9.48 -17.42
CA ILE A 176 -4.12 9.52 -17.12
C ILE A 176 -4.40 10.71 -16.21
N HIS A 177 -5.31 11.57 -16.66
CA HIS A 177 -5.78 12.75 -15.91
C HIS A 177 -7.27 12.67 -15.57
N ASP A 178 -7.97 11.67 -16.12
CA ASP A 178 -9.39 11.50 -15.92
C ASP A 178 -9.71 10.87 -14.57
N LYS A 179 -10.91 11.18 -14.04
CA LYS A 179 -11.46 10.51 -12.86
C LYS A 179 -12.20 9.24 -13.27
N PRO A 180 -12.16 8.17 -12.45
CA PRO A 180 -12.89 6.95 -12.75
C PRO A 180 -14.41 7.19 -12.72
N GLU A 181 -15.10 6.63 -13.69
CA GLU A 181 -16.57 6.64 -13.74
C GLU A 181 -17.17 5.61 -12.79
N LEU A 182 -18.44 5.80 -12.46
CA LEU A 182 -19.22 4.83 -11.68
C LEU A 182 -20.15 4.03 -12.61
N ASN A 183 -20.22 2.73 -12.40
CA ASN A 183 -21.22 1.89 -13.06
C ASN A 183 -22.60 1.97 -12.37
N ASP A 184 -23.62 1.32 -12.94
CA ASP A 184 -25.00 1.28 -12.39
C ASP A 184 -25.07 0.73 -10.96
N ALA A 185 -24.10 -0.12 -10.57
CA ALA A 185 -23.96 -0.65 -9.22
C ALA A 185 -23.19 0.30 -8.27
N LYS A 186 -22.91 1.54 -8.69
CA LYS A 186 -22.12 2.56 -7.96
C LYS A 186 -20.69 2.12 -7.62
N LYS A 187 -20.11 1.20 -8.39
CA LYS A 187 -18.71 0.83 -8.30
C LYS A 187 -17.89 1.64 -9.27
N MET A 188 -16.67 2.02 -8.87
CA MET A 188 -15.72 2.68 -9.75
C MET A 188 -15.29 1.73 -10.87
N ILE A 189 -15.22 2.26 -12.08
CA ILE A 189 -14.70 1.53 -13.24
C ILE A 189 -13.21 1.82 -13.35
N PRO A 190 -12.32 0.81 -13.36
CA PRO A 190 -10.90 1.04 -13.57
C PRO A 190 -10.67 1.64 -14.96
N ILE A 191 -9.75 2.60 -15.06
CA ILE A 191 -9.49 3.30 -16.32
C ILE A 191 -8.67 2.38 -17.23
N PRO A 192 -9.12 2.05 -18.44
CA PRO A 192 -8.37 1.23 -19.36
C PRO A 192 -7.23 2.06 -19.99
N ARG A 193 -6.00 1.58 -19.84
CA ARG A 193 -4.82 2.23 -20.43
C ARG A 193 -3.77 1.19 -20.78
N PHE A 194 -3.24 1.26 -22.00
CA PHE A 194 -2.22 0.32 -22.50
C PHE A 194 -2.60 -1.15 -22.32
N GLY A 195 -3.86 -1.52 -22.48
CA GLY A 195 -4.34 -2.89 -22.24
C GLY A 195 -4.36 -3.34 -20.77
N LEU A 196 -4.17 -2.42 -19.82
CA LEU A 196 -4.29 -2.64 -18.39
C LEU A 196 -5.59 -2.05 -17.86
N SER A 197 -6.09 -2.61 -16.74
CA SER A 197 -7.10 -1.99 -15.88
C SER A 197 -6.39 -1.19 -14.79
N VAL A 198 -6.46 0.14 -14.85
CA VAL A 198 -5.66 1.02 -13.98
C VAL A 198 -6.54 1.69 -12.93
N MET A 199 -6.11 1.65 -11.67
CA MET A 199 -6.69 2.42 -10.58
C MET A 199 -5.59 3.02 -9.71
N SER A 200 -5.76 4.27 -9.32
CA SER A 200 -4.86 4.98 -8.42
C SER A 200 -5.64 5.84 -7.46
N ILE A 201 -5.15 5.97 -6.24
CA ILE A 201 -5.67 6.98 -5.30
C ILE A 201 -5.51 8.40 -5.87
N GLY A 202 -4.50 8.62 -6.72
CA GLY A 202 -4.27 9.91 -7.39
C GLY A 202 -5.39 10.33 -8.33
N PHE A 203 -6.24 9.42 -8.80
CA PHE A 203 -7.45 9.78 -9.57
C PHE A 203 -8.59 10.32 -8.70
N LEU A 204 -8.55 10.06 -7.40
CA LEU A 204 -9.60 10.41 -6.43
C LEU A 204 -9.28 11.65 -5.62
N VAL A 205 -8.01 12.07 -5.62
CA VAL A 205 -7.49 13.19 -4.82
C VAL A 205 -6.84 14.20 -5.76
N GLU A 206 -7.11 15.48 -5.57
CA GLU A 206 -6.47 16.54 -6.35
C GLU A 206 -5.05 16.77 -5.84
N GLU A 207 -4.05 16.82 -6.75
CA GLU A 207 -2.62 16.95 -6.42
C GLU A 207 -2.31 18.15 -5.52
N GLU A 208 -3.04 19.26 -5.68
CA GLU A 208 -2.81 20.51 -4.94
C GLU A 208 -3.49 20.56 -3.56
N THR A 209 -4.30 19.56 -3.23
CA THR A 209 -5.01 19.55 -1.96
C THR A 209 -4.18 18.84 -0.88
N PRO A 210 -3.65 19.57 0.12
CA PRO A 210 -2.93 18.94 1.22
C PRO A 210 -3.89 18.14 2.10
N MET A 211 -4.06 16.85 1.77
CA MET A 211 -4.83 15.94 2.60
C MET A 211 -3.95 15.33 3.67
N ILE A 212 -4.32 15.52 4.94
CA ILE A 212 -3.64 14.85 6.05
C ILE A 212 -4.18 13.42 6.15
N TRP A 213 -3.50 12.51 5.50
CA TRP A 213 -3.80 11.08 5.57
C TRP A 213 -3.39 10.49 6.92
N ARG A 214 -4.36 9.93 7.65
CA ARG A 214 -4.10 9.14 8.87
C ARG A 214 -4.25 7.66 8.56
N GLY A 215 -3.49 6.80 9.24
CA GLY A 215 -3.46 5.36 8.96
C GLY A 215 -4.81 4.68 8.70
N PRO A 216 -5.86 4.88 9.54
CA PRO A 216 -7.18 4.29 9.28
C PRO A 216 -7.85 4.79 7.99
N MET A 217 -7.65 6.06 7.60
CA MET A 217 -8.19 6.62 6.36
C MET A 217 -7.49 6.02 5.13
N VAL A 218 -6.17 5.87 5.21
CA VAL A 218 -5.34 5.19 4.20
C VAL A 218 -5.88 3.78 3.94
N MET A 219 -6.10 3.02 5.00
CA MET A 219 -6.57 1.64 4.89
C MET A 219 -8.00 1.53 4.37
N SER A 220 -8.87 2.47 4.75
CA SER A 220 -10.23 2.55 4.21
C SER A 220 -10.23 2.82 2.71
N ALA A 221 -9.42 3.78 2.24
CA ALA A 221 -9.30 4.11 0.83
C ALA A 221 -8.77 2.92 0.00
N ILE A 222 -7.73 2.25 0.48
CA ILE A 222 -7.17 1.07 -0.20
C ILE A 222 -8.20 -0.06 -0.25
N THR A 223 -8.90 -0.32 0.85
CA THR A 223 -9.96 -1.35 0.89
C THR A 223 -11.08 -1.02 -0.11
N GLN A 224 -11.46 0.24 -0.21
CA GLN A 224 -12.43 0.73 -1.18
C GLN A 224 -11.95 0.50 -2.62
N MET A 225 -10.70 0.87 -2.94
CA MET A 225 -10.12 0.65 -4.27
C MET A 225 -9.99 -0.83 -4.63
N LEU A 226 -9.83 -1.71 -3.66
CA LEU A 226 -9.79 -3.16 -3.91
C LEU A 226 -11.19 -3.76 -4.10
N ARG A 227 -12.19 -3.32 -3.33
CA ARG A 227 -13.50 -4.00 -3.24
C ARG A 227 -14.64 -3.29 -3.98
N ASP A 228 -14.58 -1.96 -4.05
CA ASP A 228 -15.61 -1.11 -4.64
C ASP A 228 -15.25 -0.68 -6.07
N VAL A 229 -14.19 -1.26 -6.64
CA VAL A 229 -13.84 -1.16 -8.06
C VAL A 229 -14.38 -2.38 -8.82
N ALA A 230 -14.94 -2.15 -9.98
CA ALA A 230 -15.43 -3.19 -10.89
C ALA A 230 -14.27 -3.72 -11.76
N TRP A 231 -13.32 -4.43 -11.15
CA TRP A 231 -12.10 -4.93 -11.80
C TRP A 231 -12.37 -5.87 -12.99
N GLY A 232 -13.56 -6.49 -13.07
CA GLY A 232 -13.86 -7.52 -14.06
C GLY A 232 -13.06 -8.79 -13.78
N THR A 233 -12.65 -9.47 -14.86
CA THR A 233 -11.86 -10.71 -14.74
C THR A 233 -10.41 -10.43 -15.05
N LEU A 234 -9.56 -10.53 -14.02
CA LEU A 234 -8.11 -10.35 -14.10
C LEU A 234 -7.39 -11.65 -13.74
N ASP A 235 -6.36 -11.99 -14.51
CA ASP A 235 -5.48 -13.11 -14.19
C ASP A 235 -4.47 -12.72 -13.11
N ILE A 236 -4.07 -11.43 -13.11
CA ILE A 236 -3.16 -10.88 -12.10
C ILE A 236 -3.42 -9.38 -11.88
N MET A 237 -3.29 -8.96 -10.63
CA MET A 237 -3.25 -7.55 -10.23
C MET A 237 -1.90 -7.22 -9.62
N ILE A 238 -1.26 -6.18 -10.11
CA ILE A 238 -0.05 -5.61 -9.52
C ILE A 238 -0.47 -4.49 -8.57
N VAL A 239 0.00 -4.55 -7.33
CA VAL A 239 -0.22 -3.51 -6.32
C VAL A 239 1.10 -2.77 -6.11
N ASP A 240 1.14 -1.51 -6.52
CA ASP A 240 2.26 -0.60 -6.24
C ASP A 240 2.13 -0.09 -4.80
N MET A 241 2.98 -0.62 -3.92
CA MET A 241 2.93 -0.38 -2.47
C MET A 241 3.50 0.99 -2.09
N PRO A 242 3.09 1.61 -0.98
CA PRO A 242 3.82 2.74 -0.43
C PRO A 242 5.30 2.38 -0.16
N PRO A 243 6.25 3.33 -0.24
CA PRO A 243 7.65 3.07 0.05
C PRO A 243 7.90 2.86 1.55
N GLY A 244 8.99 2.19 1.87
CA GLY A 244 9.41 1.94 3.26
C GLY A 244 9.02 0.57 3.78
N THR A 245 9.16 0.38 5.09
CA THR A 245 8.85 -0.88 5.82
C THR A 245 8.02 -0.59 7.07
N GLY A 246 7.29 0.51 7.06
CA GLY A 246 6.49 0.98 8.19
C GLY A 246 5.10 0.33 8.28
N ASP A 247 4.32 0.82 9.25
CA ASP A 247 3.01 0.27 9.60
C ASP A 247 2.01 0.27 8.42
N ALA A 248 2.07 1.26 7.54
CA ALA A 248 1.18 1.33 6.38
C ALA A 248 1.40 0.15 5.44
N GLN A 249 2.66 -0.16 5.12
CA GLN A 249 3.03 -1.29 4.26
C GLN A 249 2.68 -2.63 4.91
N LEU A 250 2.98 -2.79 6.20
CA LEU A 250 2.65 -3.98 6.97
C LEU A 250 1.13 -4.21 7.01
N THR A 251 0.36 -3.17 7.31
CA THR A 251 -1.10 -3.25 7.40
C THR A 251 -1.71 -3.59 6.04
N LEU A 252 -1.20 -2.99 4.96
CA LEU A 252 -1.63 -3.30 3.59
C LEU A 252 -1.33 -4.76 3.24
N ALA A 253 -0.12 -5.24 3.53
CA ALA A 253 0.26 -6.64 3.30
C ALA A 253 -0.57 -7.63 4.13
N GLN A 254 -1.12 -7.19 5.27
CA GLN A 254 -2.03 -7.99 6.10
C GLN A 254 -3.48 -7.97 5.59
N GLN A 255 -3.91 -6.94 4.88
CA GLN A 255 -5.31 -6.76 4.46
C GLN A 255 -5.57 -7.15 3.00
N VAL A 256 -4.54 -7.17 2.16
CA VAL A 256 -4.64 -7.59 0.77
C VAL A 256 -4.30 -9.08 0.66
N PRO A 257 -5.09 -9.91 -0.04
CA PRO A 257 -4.82 -11.33 -0.21
C PRO A 257 -3.68 -11.56 -1.23
N LEU A 258 -2.45 -11.18 -0.83
CA LEU A 258 -1.27 -11.26 -1.66
C LEU A 258 -0.83 -12.71 -1.88
N GLN A 259 -0.63 -13.12 -3.14
CA GLN A 259 -0.02 -14.37 -3.52
C GLN A 259 1.50 -14.29 -3.61
N GLY A 260 2.05 -13.08 -3.66
CA GLY A 260 3.49 -12.88 -3.65
C GLY A 260 3.88 -11.40 -3.61
N ALA A 261 5.18 -11.17 -3.40
CA ALA A 261 5.77 -9.84 -3.42
C ALA A 261 7.06 -9.81 -4.25
N VAL A 262 7.24 -8.74 -5.02
CA VAL A 262 8.49 -8.39 -5.71
C VAL A 262 9.11 -7.22 -4.96
N ILE A 263 10.39 -7.34 -4.61
CA ILE A 263 11.13 -6.27 -3.92
C ILE A 263 12.02 -5.55 -4.93
N VAL A 264 11.84 -4.23 -5.06
CA VAL A 264 12.68 -3.38 -5.89
C VAL A 264 13.74 -2.69 -5.02
N SER A 265 15.00 -2.84 -5.39
CA SER A 265 16.15 -2.22 -4.73
C SER A 265 17.11 -1.62 -5.76
N THR A 266 18.09 -0.88 -5.28
CA THR A 266 19.24 -0.42 -6.06
C THR A 266 20.51 -1.07 -5.50
N PRO A 267 21.66 -1.05 -6.22
CA PRO A 267 22.88 -1.72 -5.76
C PRO A 267 23.47 -1.19 -4.46
N GLN A 268 23.10 0.02 -4.03
CA GLN A 268 23.67 0.70 -2.87
C GLN A 268 23.35 -0.04 -1.55
N ASP A 269 24.34 -0.14 -0.65
CA ASP A 269 24.23 -0.85 0.64
C ASP A 269 23.01 -0.43 1.47
N LEU A 270 22.71 0.87 1.55
CA LEU A 270 21.55 1.36 2.29
C LEU A 270 20.23 0.84 1.71
N ALA A 271 20.12 0.74 0.38
CA ALA A 271 18.94 0.18 -0.25
C ALA A 271 18.78 -1.32 0.02
N LEU A 272 19.90 -2.05 0.08
CA LEU A 272 19.92 -3.47 0.39
C LEU A 272 19.53 -3.75 1.84
N ILE A 273 19.94 -2.89 2.79
CA ILE A 273 19.49 -2.98 4.19
C ILE A 273 17.96 -2.87 4.25
N ASP A 274 17.39 -1.92 3.52
CA ASP A 274 15.95 -1.71 3.50
C ASP A 274 15.21 -2.82 2.75
N ALA A 275 15.79 -3.39 1.70
CA ALA A 275 15.26 -4.58 1.02
C ALA A 275 15.17 -5.78 1.97
N ARG A 276 16.17 -5.99 2.85
CA ARG A 276 16.13 -7.01 3.92
C ARG A 276 14.95 -6.82 4.86
N ARG A 277 14.71 -5.57 5.28
CA ARG A 277 13.58 -5.23 6.15
C ARG A 277 12.24 -5.52 5.46
N GLY A 278 12.12 -5.16 4.18
CA GLY A 278 10.94 -5.47 3.37
C GLY A 278 10.69 -6.98 3.27
N LEU A 279 11.73 -7.77 2.99
CA LEU A 279 11.64 -9.23 2.95
C LEU A 279 11.21 -9.81 4.30
N ALA A 280 11.82 -9.34 5.41
CA ALA A 280 11.45 -9.79 6.75
C ALA A 280 9.99 -9.46 7.08
N MET A 281 9.50 -8.29 6.64
CA MET A 281 8.10 -7.88 6.79
C MET A 281 7.16 -8.86 6.06
N PHE A 282 7.41 -9.17 4.78
CA PHE A 282 6.56 -10.10 4.02
C PHE A 282 6.59 -11.52 4.61
N LYS A 283 7.76 -12.00 5.05
CA LYS A 283 7.87 -13.27 5.78
C LYS A 283 7.02 -13.30 7.05
N ARG A 284 6.98 -12.19 7.80
CA ARG A 284 6.18 -12.09 9.05
C ARG A 284 4.68 -12.19 8.80
N VAL A 285 4.20 -11.77 7.63
CA VAL A 285 2.77 -11.84 7.25
C VAL A 285 2.47 -13.03 6.34
N ASN A 286 3.40 -13.97 6.19
CA ASN A 286 3.28 -15.19 5.39
C ASN A 286 3.00 -14.92 3.90
N VAL A 287 3.53 -13.83 3.35
CA VAL A 287 3.50 -13.53 1.91
C VAL A 287 4.82 -14.00 1.31
N PRO A 288 4.82 -14.91 0.32
CA PRO A 288 6.03 -15.36 -0.34
C PRO A 288 6.68 -14.22 -1.13
N VAL A 289 8.01 -14.10 -1.04
CA VAL A 289 8.78 -13.17 -1.86
C VAL A 289 9.16 -13.88 -3.15
N LEU A 290 8.61 -13.43 -4.27
CA LEU A 290 8.84 -13.97 -5.61
C LEU A 290 10.26 -13.66 -6.10
N GLY A 291 10.84 -12.58 -5.59
CA GLY A 291 12.24 -12.26 -5.83
C GLY A 291 12.57 -10.78 -5.68
N ILE A 292 13.83 -10.46 -5.97
CA ILE A 292 14.39 -9.11 -5.91
C ILE A 292 14.74 -8.64 -7.32
N VAL A 293 14.38 -7.40 -7.65
CA VAL A 293 14.78 -6.67 -8.86
C VAL A 293 15.82 -5.63 -8.46
N GLU A 294 16.98 -5.63 -9.13
CA GLU A 294 17.97 -4.56 -9.00
C GLU A 294 17.73 -3.49 -10.06
N ASN A 295 17.13 -2.38 -9.67
CA ASN A 295 16.94 -1.22 -10.54
C ASN A 295 18.14 -0.27 -10.46
N MET A 296 18.39 0.48 -11.53
CA MET A 296 19.57 1.35 -11.66
C MET A 296 20.88 0.57 -11.44
N SER A 297 20.89 -0.69 -11.88
CA SER A 297 21.99 -1.63 -11.64
C SER A 297 23.29 -1.17 -12.29
N TYR A 298 23.20 -0.63 -13.48
CA TYR A 298 24.33 -0.09 -14.22
C TYR A 298 23.87 1.04 -15.14
N PHE A 299 24.77 1.93 -15.46
CA PHE A 299 24.58 2.94 -16.51
C PHE A 299 25.17 2.45 -17.83
N GLN A 300 24.44 2.62 -18.92
CA GLN A 300 24.93 2.39 -20.26
C GLN A 300 25.04 3.71 -20.98
N CYS A 301 26.24 4.05 -21.44
CA CYS A 301 26.47 5.31 -22.13
C CYS A 301 25.71 5.32 -23.48
N PRO A 302 24.83 6.30 -23.73
CA PRO A 302 24.04 6.35 -24.97
C PRO A 302 24.90 6.63 -26.22
N HIS A 303 26.14 7.13 -26.06
CA HIS A 303 27.03 7.45 -27.19
C HIS A 303 27.92 6.29 -27.60
N CYS A 304 28.49 5.55 -26.63
CA CYS A 304 29.48 4.51 -26.93
C CYS A 304 29.07 3.10 -26.40
N GLY A 305 27.92 2.97 -25.75
CA GLY A 305 27.46 1.71 -25.21
C GLY A 305 28.25 1.20 -24.00
N THR A 306 29.28 1.92 -23.55
CA THR A 306 30.10 1.48 -22.41
C THR A 306 29.25 1.42 -21.13
N ARG A 307 29.34 0.27 -20.45
CA ARG A 307 28.71 0.06 -19.13
C ARG A 307 29.57 0.67 -18.03
N SER A 308 28.91 1.33 -17.08
CA SER A 308 29.52 1.87 -15.87
C SER A 308 28.65 1.56 -14.67
N ASP A 309 29.24 0.98 -13.62
CA ASP A 309 28.55 0.56 -12.41
C ASP A 309 28.57 1.71 -11.37
N ILE A 310 27.81 2.79 -11.65
CA ILE A 310 27.83 4.06 -10.89
C ILE A 310 27.52 3.87 -9.40
N PHE A 311 26.59 2.96 -9.08
CA PHE A 311 26.15 2.69 -7.72
C PHE A 311 26.70 1.38 -7.14
N GLY A 312 27.74 0.81 -7.75
CA GLY A 312 28.18 -0.56 -7.50
C GLY A 312 27.44 -1.56 -8.38
N HIS A 313 27.76 -2.85 -8.26
CA HIS A 313 27.18 -3.89 -9.12
C HIS A 313 26.84 -5.16 -8.32
N GLY A 314 25.72 -5.76 -8.65
CA GLY A 314 25.34 -7.10 -8.16
C GLY A 314 24.95 -7.17 -6.67
N GLY A 315 24.81 -6.02 -6.00
CA GLY A 315 24.48 -6.02 -4.58
C GLY A 315 23.17 -6.73 -4.27
N ALA A 316 22.11 -6.47 -5.06
CA ALA A 316 20.83 -7.12 -4.86
C ALA A 316 20.84 -8.59 -5.27
N ARG A 317 21.68 -8.99 -6.23
CA ARG A 317 21.88 -10.40 -6.58
C ARG A 317 22.51 -11.18 -5.41
N HIS A 318 23.63 -10.68 -4.87
CA HIS A 318 24.28 -11.30 -3.69
C HIS A 318 23.32 -11.34 -2.49
N GLU A 319 22.52 -10.28 -2.32
CA GLU A 319 21.55 -10.26 -1.24
C GLU A 319 20.42 -11.28 -1.44
N ALA A 320 19.93 -11.45 -2.65
CA ALA A 320 18.94 -12.47 -3.00
C ALA A 320 19.46 -13.88 -2.69
N GLU A 321 20.69 -14.18 -3.12
CA GLU A 321 21.37 -15.45 -2.83
C GLU A 321 21.50 -15.69 -1.32
N ARG A 322 21.95 -14.67 -0.56
CA ARG A 322 22.11 -14.73 0.90
C ARG A 322 20.78 -14.98 1.63
N LEU A 323 19.68 -14.41 1.13
CA LEU A 323 18.36 -14.52 1.72
C LEU A 323 17.56 -15.73 1.25
N GLY A 324 18.10 -16.49 0.25
CA GLY A 324 17.46 -17.66 -0.33
C GLY A 324 16.18 -17.32 -1.11
N VAL A 325 16.16 -16.16 -1.81
CA VAL A 325 15.06 -15.73 -2.67
C VAL A 325 15.54 -15.56 -4.11
N PRO A 326 14.68 -15.71 -5.13
CA PRO A 326 15.06 -15.50 -6.52
C PRO A 326 15.59 -14.08 -6.79
N PHE A 327 16.58 -13.98 -7.66
CA PHE A 327 16.98 -12.73 -8.29
C PHE A 327 16.27 -12.64 -9.65
N LEU A 328 15.39 -11.62 -9.82
CA LEU A 328 14.51 -11.54 -11.00
C LEU A 328 15.16 -10.85 -12.19
N GLY A 329 16.12 -9.95 -11.94
CA GLY A 329 16.83 -9.27 -13.03
C GLY A 329 17.40 -7.92 -12.64
N GLU A 330 18.17 -7.37 -13.59
CA GLU A 330 18.84 -6.07 -13.52
C GLU A 330 18.19 -5.11 -14.51
N ILE A 331 17.79 -3.93 -14.05
CA ILE A 331 17.26 -2.85 -14.89
C ILE A 331 18.32 -1.75 -14.92
N PRO A 332 18.75 -1.30 -16.11
CA PRO A 332 19.76 -0.26 -16.20
C PRO A 332 19.23 1.12 -15.78
N LEU A 333 20.14 1.97 -15.35
CA LEU A 333 19.92 3.42 -15.33
C LEU A 333 20.06 3.94 -16.76
N HIS A 334 18.93 4.22 -17.41
CA HIS A 334 18.90 4.69 -18.79
C HIS A 334 18.01 5.91 -18.95
N MET A 335 18.40 6.81 -19.87
CA MET A 335 17.68 8.07 -20.10
C MET A 335 16.26 7.82 -20.64
N ASP A 336 16.10 6.81 -21.50
CA ASP A 336 14.79 6.50 -22.11
C ASP A 336 13.79 6.00 -21.07
N ILE A 337 14.24 5.20 -20.08
CA ILE A 337 13.37 4.75 -18.97
C ILE A 337 12.83 5.95 -18.20
N ARG A 338 13.67 6.97 -17.97
CA ARG A 338 13.24 8.20 -17.31
C ARG A 338 12.34 9.03 -18.21
N ALA A 339 12.76 9.29 -19.46
CA ALA A 339 12.04 10.15 -20.39
C ALA A 339 10.63 9.63 -20.70
N THR A 340 10.50 8.31 -20.92
CA THR A 340 9.20 7.64 -21.14
C THR A 340 8.32 7.66 -19.89
N SER A 341 8.90 7.52 -18.70
CA SER A 341 8.17 7.66 -17.44
C SER A 341 7.65 9.09 -17.24
N ASP A 342 8.46 10.10 -17.52
CA ASP A 342 8.08 11.52 -17.41
C ASP A 342 7.01 11.93 -18.43
N SER A 343 7.00 11.30 -19.62
CA SER A 343 6.03 11.58 -20.70
C SER A 343 4.67 10.86 -20.51
N GLY A 344 4.56 9.97 -19.54
CA GLY A 344 3.33 9.18 -19.33
C GLY A 344 3.11 8.07 -20.37
N THR A 345 4.19 7.65 -21.04
CA THR A 345 4.19 6.52 -21.99
C THR A 345 5.28 5.54 -21.58
N PRO A 346 4.96 4.47 -20.82
CA PRO A 346 5.94 3.56 -20.26
C PRO A 346 6.81 2.88 -21.32
N LEU A 347 8.04 2.54 -20.96
CA LEU A 347 9.02 2.02 -21.91
C LEU A 347 8.57 0.76 -22.66
N VAL A 348 7.93 -0.19 -21.97
CA VAL A 348 7.42 -1.42 -22.60
C VAL A 348 6.37 -1.12 -23.69
N GLU A 349 5.63 -0.01 -23.54
CA GLU A 349 4.64 0.44 -24.52
C GLU A 349 5.28 1.26 -25.64
N SER A 350 6.20 2.18 -25.32
CA SER A 350 6.82 3.09 -26.29
C SER A 350 7.85 2.40 -27.18
N GLU A 351 8.57 1.41 -26.63
CA GLU A 351 9.66 0.70 -27.33
C GLU A 351 9.52 -0.83 -27.12
N PRO A 352 8.43 -1.45 -27.63
CA PRO A 352 8.15 -2.85 -27.33
C PRO A 352 9.24 -3.82 -27.78
N ASP A 353 9.94 -3.52 -28.86
CA ASP A 353 11.03 -4.35 -29.39
C ASP A 353 12.42 -3.95 -28.85
N GLY A 354 12.46 -2.93 -27.99
CA GLY A 354 13.69 -2.44 -27.39
C GLY A 354 14.31 -3.40 -26.37
N PRO A 355 15.62 -3.32 -26.15
CA PRO A 355 16.34 -4.20 -25.24
C PRO A 355 15.82 -4.06 -23.78
N HIS A 356 15.42 -2.86 -23.38
CA HIS A 356 14.93 -2.61 -22.03
C HIS A 356 13.54 -3.19 -21.80
N ALA A 357 12.65 -3.18 -22.82
CA ALA A 357 11.36 -3.87 -22.76
C ALA A 357 11.56 -5.38 -22.61
N GLY A 358 12.58 -5.94 -23.26
CA GLY A 358 12.99 -7.35 -23.09
C GLY A 358 13.34 -7.70 -21.64
N ILE A 359 14.01 -6.80 -20.93
CA ILE A 359 14.35 -6.97 -19.49
C ILE A 359 13.07 -7.06 -18.65
N TYR A 360 12.13 -6.14 -18.83
CA TYR A 360 10.87 -6.16 -18.06
C TYR A 360 10.03 -7.40 -18.38
N ARG A 361 10.00 -7.86 -19.64
CA ARG A 361 9.31 -9.13 -20.01
C ARG A 361 9.98 -10.36 -19.40
N ALA A 362 11.32 -10.37 -19.30
CA ALA A 362 12.02 -11.45 -18.61
C ALA A 362 11.68 -11.48 -17.12
N ILE A 363 11.64 -10.34 -16.45
CA ILE A 363 11.20 -10.21 -15.06
C ILE A 363 9.73 -10.66 -14.92
N ALA A 364 8.86 -10.21 -15.82
CA ALA A 364 7.45 -10.61 -15.84
C ALA A 364 7.26 -12.11 -16.00
N LYS A 365 8.06 -12.73 -16.88
CA LYS A 365 8.06 -14.18 -17.05
C LYS A 365 8.47 -14.91 -15.76
N ALA A 366 9.52 -14.46 -15.11
CA ALA A 366 9.97 -15.06 -13.84
C ALA A 366 8.90 -14.93 -12.74
N VAL A 367 8.20 -13.79 -12.65
CA VAL A 367 7.08 -13.58 -11.71
C VAL A 367 5.92 -14.52 -12.04
N LYS A 368 5.52 -14.62 -13.32
CA LYS A 368 4.48 -15.54 -13.78
C LYS A 368 4.78 -16.98 -13.45
N ASP A 369 6.01 -17.42 -13.74
CA ASP A 369 6.48 -18.78 -13.48
C ASP A 369 6.50 -19.07 -11.97
N GLY A 370 6.96 -18.11 -11.15
CA GLY A 370 6.97 -18.20 -9.69
C GLY A 370 5.60 -18.33 -9.05
N LEU A 371 4.55 -17.83 -9.73
CA LEU A 371 3.15 -17.96 -9.29
C LEU A 371 2.46 -19.22 -9.86
N GLY A 372 3.08 -19.91 -10.79
CA GLY A 372 2.47 -21.06 -11.50
C GLY A 372 1.27 -20.68 -12.38
N LEU A 373 1.21 -19.43 -12.86
CA LEU A 373 0.11 -18.96 -13.70
C LEU A 373 0.26 -19.50 -15.14
N ALA A 374 -0.73 -20.26 -15.60
CA ALA A 374 -0.82 -20.67 -17.00
C ALA A 374 -1.17 -19.44 -17.87
N ALA A 375 -0.78 -19.44 -19.15
CA ALA A 375 -1.33 -18.48 -20.10
C ALA A 375 -2.85 -18.72 -20.22
N SER A 376 -3.65 -17.65 -20.12
CA SER A 376 -5.07 -17.77 -20.47
C SER A 376 -5.15 -18.19 -21.94
N VAL A 377 -5.71 -19.37 -22.18
CA VAL A 377 -6.11 -19.73 -23.56
C VAL A 377 -7.27 -18.80 -23.91
N ALA A 378 -7.01 -17.88 -24.85
CA ALA A 378 -8.01 -16.94 -25.37
C ALA A 378 -9.12 -17.68 -26.11
#